data_13020aa14893880b3f670cd812c9ff48
#
_entry.id   13020aa14893880b3f670cd812c9ff48
#
_cell.length_a   1.000
_cell.length_b   1.000
_cell.length_c   1.000
_cell.angle_alpha   90.00
_cell.angle_beta   90.00
_cell.angle_gamma   90.00
#
_symmetry.space_group_name_H-M   'P 1'
#
loop_
_entity.id
_entity.type
_entity.pdbx_description
1 polymer ?
#
loop_
_entity_poly.entity_id
_entity_poly.type
_entity_poly.pdbx_seq_one_letter_code
_entity_poly.pdbx_strand_id
1 'polypeptide(L)'
;GFEKIGMIDQTKEEFHITGRILHSPEFPTTDGRATFAVCSMPQLSIKTSAEFTCKLMTVRSEGQFNTVVYDKEDRYRGVKSRDVIFMNAEDIHSLSIQEGERVTVKNATGILDNQEVVEYPIKAGNVMMYYPEANILVPREYDNKSRTPSFKSIDVKITKKNMLVPQLG
;
A
#
# COMPACT_ATOMS: atom_id res chain seq x y z
N GLY A 1 -18.07 22.83 14.86
CA GLY A 1 -18.38 21.63 15.63
C GLY A 1 -17.41 21.36 16.77
N PHE A 2 -16.33 22.18 16.94
CA PHE A 2 -15.32 21.96 18.00
C PHE A 2 -15.36 23.01 19.11
N GLU A 3 -16.36 23.89 19.11
CA GLU A 3 -16.48 25.01 20.04
C GLU A 3 -16.56 24.52 21.49
N LYS A 4 -17.17 23.37 21.72
CA LYS A 4 -17.33 22.77 23.05
C LYS A 4 -16.06 22.16 23.62
N ILE A 5 -15.03 21.91 22.77
CA ILE A 5 -13.76 21.34 23.26
C ILE A 5 -13.08 22.27 24.27
N GLY A 6 -13.09 23.58 24.02
CA GLY A 6 -12.51 24.56 24.93
C GLY A 6 -13.17 24.63 26.30
N MET A 7 -14.37 24.07 26.44
CA MET A 7 -15.15 24.07 27.69
C MET A 7 -15.04 22.76 28.48
N ILE A 8 -14.49 21.71 27.89
CA ILE A 8 -14.50 20.35 28.46
C ILE A 8 -13.76 20.26 29.79
N ASP A 9 -12.74 21.08 30.00
CA ASP A 9 -12.01 21.17 31.27
C ASP A 9 -12.88 21.63 32.42
N GLN A 10 -13.85 22.48 32.15
CA GLN A 10 -14.74 23.10 33.13
C GLN A 10 -16.00 22.26 33.31
N THR A 11 -16.62 21.85 32.22
CA THR A 11 -17.91 21.17 32.25
C THR A 11 -17.79 19.69 32.58
N LYS A 12 -16.71 19.04 32.15
CA LYS A 12 -16.54 17.58 32.22
C LYS A 12 -17.68 16.78 31.55
N GLU A 13 -18.45 17.47 30.69
CA GLU A 13 -19.59 16.87 30.02
C GLU A 13 -19.20 16.31 28.65
N GLU A 14 -19.68 15.10 28.36
CA GLU A 14 -19.59 14.52 27.03
C GLU A 14 -20.47 15.30 26.05
N PHE A 15 -19.96 15.49 24.82
CA PHE A 15 -20.73 16.14 23.77
C PHE A 15 -20.54 15.43 22.42
N HIS A 16 -21.55 15.50 21.60
CA HIS A 16 -21.51 15.01 20.25
C HIS A 16 -21.26 16.16 19.26
N ILE A 17 -20.36 15.92 18.31
CA ILE A 17 -20.16 16.84 17.19
C ILE A 17 -21.35 16.68 16.24
N THR A 18 -22.16 17.71 16.13
CA THR A 18 -23.32 17.75 15.24
C THR A 18 -22.92 18.02 13.78
N GLY A 19 -23.83 17.77 12.85
CA GLY A 19 -23.64 18.06 11.43
C GLY A 19 -22.75 17.03 10.69
N ARG A 20 -22.44 15.89 11.28
CA ARG A 20 -21.75 14.79 10.58
C ARG A 20 -22.76 13.97 9.80
N ILE A 21 -22.55 13.85 8.49
CA ILE A 21 -23.43 13.13 7.55
C ILE A 21 -23.79 11.71 8.02
N LEU A 22 -22.84 11.02 8.69
CA LEU A 22 -23.06 9.66 9.17
C LEU A 22 -24.01 9.55 10.36
N HIS A 23 -24.23 10.65 11.12
CA HIS A 23 -25.14 10.68 12.27
C HIS A 23 -26.59 10.95 11.86
N SER A 24 -26.76 11.69 10.78
CA SER A 24 -28.06 11.94 10.16
C SER A 24 -27.81 11.89 8.66
N PRO A 25 -27.99 10.73 8.02
CA PRO A 25 -27.65 10.56 6.61
C PRO A 25 -28.59 11.39 5.74
N GLU A 26 -28.13 12.57 5.41
CA GLU A 26 -28.76 13.49 4.46
C GLU A 26 -27.92 13.53 3.18
N PHE A 27 -28.57 13.39 2.05
CA PHE A 27 -27.93 13.47 0.75
C PHE A 27 -28.32 14.80 0.10
N PRO A 28 -27.36 15.72 -0.13
CA PRO A 28 -27.64 17.02 -0.75
C PRO A 28 -27.79 16.89 -2.27
N THR A 29 -28.71 16.05 -2.69
CA THR A 29 -29.15 15.83 -4.06
C THR A 29 -30.54 16.38 -4.27
N THR A 30 -30.97 16.59 -5.50
CA THR A 30 -32.29 17.16 -5.81
C THR A 30 -33.45 16.32 -5.30
N ASP A 31 -33.26 15.02 -5.17
CA ASP A 31 -34.26 14.03 -4.70
C ASP A 31 -34.00 13.53 -3.26
N GLY A 32 -32.98 14.07 -2.59
CA GLY A 32 -32.59 13.66 -1.23
C GLY A 32 -32.07 12.24 -1.10
N ARG A 33 -31.71 11.57 -2.21
CA ARG A 33 -31.22 10.18 -2.23
C ARG A 33 -29.75 10.11 -2.62
N ALA A 34 -29.08 9.07 -2.18
CA ALA A 34 -27.73 8.78 -2.62
C ALA A 34 -27.71 8.44 -4.12
N THR A 35 -26.78 9.05 -4.86
CA THR A 35 -26.57 8.73 -6.28
C THR A 35 -25.33 7.84 -6.41
N PHE A 36 -25.51 6.66 -6.98
CA PHE A 36 -24.41 5.77 -7.30
C PHE A 36 -23.82 6.12 -8.65
N ALA A 37 -22.50 6.35 -8.67
CA ALA A 37 -21.79 6.53 -9.92
C ALA A 37 -21.55 5.17 -10.59
N VAL A 38 -21.96 5.03 -11.84
CA VAL A 38 -21.63 3.88 -12.67
C VAL A 38 -20.34 4.20 -13.42
N CYS A 39 -19.26 3.50 -13.08
CA CYS A 39 -17.98 3.65 -13.77
C CYS A 39 -17.71 2.44 -14.64
N SER A 40 -17.19 2.65 -15.85
CA SER A 40 -16.66 1.55 -16.65
C SER A 40 -15.49 0.90 -15.93
N MET A 41 -15.41 -0.43 -15.99
CA MET A 41 -14.25 -1.14 -15.47
C MET A 41 -13.00 -0.70 -16.23
N PRO A 42 -11.91 -0.33 -15.53
CA PRO A 42 -10.67 -0.01 -16.22
C PRO A 42 -10.17 -1.24 -16.98
N GLN A 43 -9.81 -1.05 -18.24
CA GLN A 43 -9.13 -2.11 -18.98
C GLN A 43 -7.73 -2.28 -18.38
N LEU A 44 -7.50 -3.43 -17.75
CA LEU A 44 -6.17 -3.82 -17.29
C LEU A 44 -5.34 -4.13 -18.53
N SER A 45 -4.54 -3.18 -18.98
CA SER A 45 -3.50 -3.46 -19.98
C SER A 45 -2.42 -4.30 -19.29
N ILE A 46 -2.44 -5.60 -19.52
CA ILE A 46 -1.31 -6.46 -19.21
C ILE A 46 -0.22 -6.06 -20.20
N LYS A 47 0.69 -5.21 -19.79
CA LYS A 47 1.89 -4.91 -20.56
C LYS A 47 2.78 -6.15 -20.46
N THR A 48 2.73 -6.99 -21.48
CA THR A 48 3.71 -8.04 -21.71
C THR A 48 5.03 -7.36 -22.10
N SER A 49 5.79 -6.92 -21.11
CA SER A 49 7.18 -6.55 -21.31
C SER A 49 8.04 -7.77 -20.95
N ALA A 50 9.24 -7.85 -21.53
CA ALA A 50 10.23 -8.89 -21.19
C ALA A 50 10.65 -8.88 -19.71
N GLU A 51 10.17 -7.92 -18.94
CA GLU A 51 10.38 -7.75 -17.51
C GLU A 51 9.06 -7.96 -16.77
N PHE A 52 9.09 -8.80 -15.76
CA PHE A 52 7.92 -9.11 -14.93
C PHE A 52 7.46 -7.85 -14.18
N THR A 53 6.23 -7.44 -14.45
CA THR A 53 5.63 -6.24 -13.86
C THR A 53 4.47 -6.64 -12.96
N CYS A 54 4.48 -6.17 -11.71
CA CYS A 54 3.42 -6.38 -10.72
C CYS A 54 2.78 -5.07 -10.30
N LYS A 55 1.61 -5.17 -9.70
CA LYS A 55 0.96 -4.10 -8.95
C LYS A 55 1.35 -4.17 -7.49
N LEU A 56 2.10 -3.17 -7.02
CA LEU A 56 2.48 -3.04 -5.61
C LEU A 56 1.36 -2.35 -4.83
N MET A 57 1.03 -2.92 -3.68
CA MET A 57 0.21 -2.33 -2.64
C MET A 57 1.04 -2.13 -1.37
N THR A 58 1.13 -0.89 -0.87
CA THR A 58 1.73 -0.65 0.44
C THR A 58 0.78 -1.08 1.55
N VAL A 59 1.31 -1.73 2.57
CA VAL A 59 0.53 -2.22 3.72
C VAL A 59 1.15 -1.77 5.03
N ARG A 60 0.33 -1.75 6.09
CA ARG A 60 0.79 -1.53 7.47
C ARG A 60 0.99 -2.87 8.16
N SER A 61 1.95 -2.91 9.09
CA SER A 61 2.06 -4.04 10.02
C SER A 61 0.97 -3.97 11.08
N GLU A 62 0.81 -5.04 11.83
CA GLU A 62 -0.04 -5.04 13.02
C GLU A 62 0.40 -3.94 13.99
N GLY A 63 -0.57 -3.26 14.60
CA GLY A 63 -0.33 -2.16 15.53
C GLY A 63 0.18 -0.86 14.91
N GLN A 64 0.46 -0.82 13.61
CA GLN A 64 0.87 0.40 12.91
C GLN A 64 -0.32 1.26 12.52
N PHE A 65 -0.47 2.41 13.17
CA PHE A 65 -1.49 3.41 12.86
C PHE A 65 -0.99 4.46 11.85
N ASN A 66 -1.47 5.70 11.98
CA ASN A 66 -1.06 6.82 11.10
C ASN A 66 0.36 7.32 11.39
N THR A 67 0.95 6.90 12.48
CA THR A 67 2.34 7.20 12.85
C THR A 67 3.30 6.21 12.23
N VAL A 68 4.58 6.56 12.21
CA VAL A 68 5.67 5.65 11.79
C VAL A 68 6.21 4.82 12.96
N VAL A 69 5.49 4.79 14.09
CA VAL A 69 5.85 3.95 15.24
C VAL A 69 5.32 2.54 15.01
N TYR A 70 6.21 1.58 14.88
CA TYR A 70 5.91 0.18 14.62
C TYR A 70 7.07 -0.72 15.04
N ASP A 71 6.77 -1.99 15.25
CA ASP A 71 7.78 -3.01 15.50
C ASP A 71 8.46 -3.46 14.21
N LYS A 72 9.68 -3.97 14.31
CA LYS A 72 10.39 -4.59 13.19
C LYS A 72 9.74 -5.89 12.74
N GLU A 73 9.15 -6.62 13.70
CA GLU A 73 8.47 -7.89 13.49
C GLU A 73 6.98 -7.66 13.26
N ASP A 74 6.41 -8.31 12.25
CA ASP A 74 4.97 -8.41 12.08
C ASP A 74 4.52 -9.84 12.41
N ARG A 75 4.03 -10.04 13.62
CA ARG A 75 3.54 -11.34 14.11
C ARG A 75 2.30 -11.81 13.35
N TYR A 76 1.49 -10.89 12.87
CA TYR A 76 0.28 -11.21 12.12
C TYR A 76 0.61 -11.89 10.78
N ARG A 77 1.68 -11.47 10.10
CA ARG A 77 2.17 -12.05 8.85
C ARG A 77 3.37 -12.99 9.03
N GLY A 78 3.82 -13.19 10.26
CA GLY A 78 4.88 -14.14 10.59
C GLY A 78 6.29 -13.73 10.12
N VAL A 79 6.54 -12.44 9.85
CA VAL A 79 7.83 -11.96 9.37
C VAL A 79 8.61 -11.22 10.45
N LYS A 80 9.93 -11.43 10.49
CA LYS A 80 10.85 -10.84 11.48
C LYS A 80 11.51 -9.55 11.00
N SER A 81 11.34 -9.20 9.74
CA SER A 81 11.90 -8.01 9.12
C SER A 81 10.83 -7.33 8.28
N ARG A 82 11.02 -6.04 8.05
CA ARG A 82 10.18 -5.23 7.18
C ARG A 82 10.74 -5.11 5.75
N ASP A 83 11.99 -5.56 5.56
CA ASP A 83 12.65 -5.61 4.25
C ASP A 83 12.20 -6.85 3.47
N VAL A 84 10.88 -6.95 3.26
CA VAL A 84 10.23 -8.08 2.62
C VAL A 84 9.30 -7.63 1.51
N ILE A 85 9.12 -8.52 0.53
CA ILE A 85 8.09 -8.42 -0.49
C ILE A 85 7.22 -9.69 -0.44
N PHE A 86 5.93 -9.51 -0.24
CA PHE A 86 4.96 -10.59 -0.25
C PHE A 86 4.50 -10.84 -1.69
N MET A 87 4.58 -12.08 -2.13
CA MET A 87 4.31 -12.49 -3.51
C MET A 87 3.44 -13.75 -3.57
N ASN A 88 2.70 -13.90 -4.66
CA ASN A 88 1.98 -15.12 -4.95
C ASN A 88 2.95 -16.24 -5.38
N ALA A 89 2.64 -17.50 -5.03
CA ALA A 89 3.46 -18.67 -5.37
C ALA A 89 3.70 -18.81 -6.89
N GLU A 90 2.68 -18.54 -7.72
CA GLU A 90 2.80 -18.60 -9.20
C GLU A 90 3.78 -17.55 -9.73
N ASP A 91 3.77 -16.35 -9.15
CA ASP A 91 4.67 -15.27 -9.53
C ASP A 91 6.12 -15.61 -9.15
N ILE A 92 6.32 -16.15 -7.93
CA ILE A 92 7.63 -16.62 -7.44
C ILE A 92 8.19 -17.67 -8.40
N HIS A 93 7.37 -18.66 -8.76
CA HIS A 93 7.76 -19.71 -9.68
C HIS A 93 8.09 -19.16 -11.09
N SER A 94 7.24 -18.26 -11.62
CA SER A 94 7.41 -17.66 -12.95
C SER A 94 8.72 -16.86 -13.08
N LEU A 95 9.15 -16.23 -11.98
CA LEU A 95 10.42 -15.51 -11.90
C LEU A 95 11.62 -16.45 -11.64
N SER A 96 11.38 -17.74 -11.45
CA SER A 96 12.40 -18.71 -11.02
C SER A 96 13.12 -18.25 -9.74
N ILE A 97 12.40 -17.67 -8.79
CA ILE A 97 12.86 -17.24 -7.47
C ILE A 97 12.40 -18.28 -6.45
N GLN A 98 13.04 -18.32 -5.31
CA GLN A 98 12.60 -19.14 -4.16
C GLN A 98 12.19 -18.22 -2.99
N GLU A 99 11.33 -18.70 -2.11
CA GLU A 99 11.04 -18.03 -0.86
C GLU A 99 12.32 -17.84 -0.04
N GLY A 100 12.49 -16.68 0.57
CA GLY A 100 13.71 -16.28 1.28
C GLY A 100 14.81 -15.69 0.40
N GLU A 101 14.75 -15.84 -0.94
CA GLU A 101 15.70 -15.14 -1.84
C GLU A 101 15.52 -13.63 -1.76
N ARG A 102 16.58 -12.91 -2.11
CA ARG A 102 16.59 -11.45 -2.13
C ARG A 102 16.43 -10.92 -3.56
N VAL A 103 15.53 -9.96 -3.70
CA VAL A 103 15.21 -9.30 -4.97
C VAL A 103 15.37 -7.79 -4.88
N THR A 104 15.45 -7.19 -6.06
CA THR A 104 15.35 -5.74 -6.25
C THR A 104 13.98 -5.40 -6.82
N VAL A 105 13.30 -4.44 -6.20
CA VAL A 105 12.02 -3.89 -6.63
C VAL A 105 12.24 -2.46 -7.11
N LYS A 106 11.83 -2.14 -8.34
CA LYS A 106 12.09 -0.83 -8.94
C LYS A 106 10.93 -0.33 -9.80
N ASN A 107 10.85 0.97 -9.95
CA ASN A 107 10.03 1.66 -10.94
C ASN A 107 10.70 2.98 -11.37
N ALA A 108 9.95 3.85 -12.06
CA ALA A 108 10.46 5.16 -12.46
C ALA A 108 10.73 6.11 -11.28
N THR A 109 10.15 5.86 -10.11
CA THR A 109 10.25 6.71 -8.93
C THR A 109 11.43 6.37 -8.04
N GLY A 110 11.74 5.07 -7.90
CA GLY A 110 12.81 4.63 -7.00
C GLY A 110 13.16 3.16 -7.13
N ILE A 111 14.09 2.74 -6.27
CA ILE A 111 14.61 1.38 -6.20
C ILE A 111 14.67 0.97 -4.73
N LEU A 112 14.19 -0.23 -4.45
CA LEU A 112 14.37 -0.94 -3.18
C LEU A 112 15.12 -2.23 -3.43
N ASP A 113 16.36 -2.26 -2.95
CA ASP A 113 17.20 -3.43 -3.04
C ASP A 113 17.03 -4.35 -1.83
N ASN A 114 17.46 -5.61 -2.01
CA ASN A 114 17.63 -6.55 -0.91
C ASN A 114 16.33 -6.90 -0.17
N GLN A 115 15.20 -6.97 -0.88
CA GLN A 115 13.91 -7.34 -0.32
C GLN A 115 13.77 -8.86 -0.30
N GLU A 116 13.48 -9.44 0.87
CA GLU A 116 13.28 -10.86 1.03
C GLU A 116 11.92 -11.29 0.48
N VAL A 117 11.89 -12.31 -0.35
CA VAL A 117 10.66 -12.87 -0.92
C VAL A 117 9.96 -13.72 0.13
N VAL A 118 8.71 -13.40 0.41
CA VAL A 118 7.81 -14.16 1.28
C VAL A 118 6.60 -14.60 0.47
N GLU A 119 6.34 -15.89 0.43
CA GLU A 119 5.12 -16.41 -0.18
C GLU A 119 3.90 -15.96 0.64
N TYR A 120 2.87 -15.47 -0.05
CA TYR A 120 1.67 -14.98 0.61
C TYR A 120 0.43 -15.20 -0.26
N PRO A 121 -0.74 -15.54 0.32
CA PRO A 121 -1.96 -15.85 -0.42
C PRO A 121 -2.63 -14.57 -0.98
N ILE A 122 -1.98 -13.95 -1.95
CA ILE A 122 -2.50 -12.83 -2.72
C ILE A 122 -2.69 -13.25 -4.18
N LYS A 123 -3.46 -12.47 -4.94
CA LYS A 123 -3.69 -12.75 -6.35
C LYS A 123 -2.42 -12.53 -7.16
N ALA A 124 -2.09 -13.45 -8.06
CA ALA A 124 -0.96 -13.35 -8.98
C ALA A 124 -0.95 -12.00 -9.73
N GLY A 125 0.23 -11.47 -9.98
CA GLY A 125 0.45 -10.15 -10.54
C GLY A 125 0.36 -8.99 -9.52
N ASN A 126 0.08 -9.29 -8.24
CA ASN A 126 0.09 -8.30 -7.16
C ASN A 126 1.16 -8.64 -6.13
N VAL A 127 1.74 -7.60 -5.56
CA VAL A 127 2.71 -7.72 -4.49
C VAL A 127 2.42 -6.74 -3.38
N MET A 128 2.85 -7.05 -2.15
CA MET A 128 2.71 -6.15 -1.00
C MET A 128 4.07 -5.89 -0.37
N MET A 129 4.25 -4.67 0.11
CA MET A 129 5.42 -4.25 0.88
C MET A 129 4.98 -3.29 1.98
N TYR A 130 5.79 -3.17 3.03
CA TYR A 130 5.44 -2.33 4.16
C TYR A 130 5.59 -0.83 3.86
N TYR A 131 4.68 -0.06 4.44
CA TYR A 131 4.77 1.37 4.64
C TYR A 131 5.48 1.65 5.98
N PRO A 132 6.46 2.56 6.08
CA PRO A 132 6.87 3.57 5.08
C PRO A 132 7.99 3.13 4.12
N GLU A 133 8.57 1.95 4.28
CA GLU A 133 9.74 1.48 3.52
C GLU A 133 9.49 1.58 2.01
N ALA A 134 8.33 1.14 1.56
CA ALA A 134 7.95 1.17 0.14
C ALA A 134 7.62 2.57 -0.41
N ASN A 135 7.66 3.63 0.41
CA ASN A 135 7.31 4.99 -0.05
C ASN A 135 8.24 5.51 -1.15
N ILE A 136 9.46 5.03 -1.21
CA ILE A 136 10.41 5.39 -2.27
C ILE A 136 9.89 5.00 -3.67
N LEU A 137 9.00 4.01 -3.74
CA LEU A 137 8.38 3.53 -4.99
C LEU A 137 7.07 4.26 -5.31
N VAL A 138 6.54 5.07 -4.38
CA VAL A 138 5.25 5.76 -4.58
C VAL A 138 5.45 6.94 -5.52
N PRO A 139 4.72 7.02 -6.65
CA PRO A 139 4.76 8.17 -7.53
C PRO A 139 4.40 9.46 -6.81
N ARG A 140 5.04 10.56 -7.16
CA ARG A 140 4.74 11.89 -6.59
C ARG A 140 3.47 12.51 -7.17
N GLU A 141 2.93 11.92 -8.20
CA GLU A 141 1.65 12.28 -8.78
C GLU A 141 0.52 11.97 -7.79
N TYR A 142 -0.46 12.82 -7.76
CA TYR A 142 -1.60 12.69 -6.86
C TYR A 142 -2.91 12.91 -7.62
N ASP A 143 -3.98 12.33 -7.11
CA ASP A 143 -5.33 12.55 -7.62
C ASP A 143 -5.74 14.01 -7.44
N ASN A 144 -6.28 14.62 -8.50
CA ASN A 144 -6.60 16.05 -8.52
C ASN A 144 -7.68 16.46 -7.51
N LYS A 145 -8.58 15.54 -7.14
CA LYS A 145 -9.68 15.80 -6.19
C LYS A 145 -9.30 15.53 -4.76
N SER A 146 -8.75 14.34 -4.49
CA SER A 146 -8.37 13.92 -3.14
C SER A 146 -7.00 14.42 -2.70
N ARG A 147 -6.14 14.84 -3.64
CA ARG A 147 -4.73 15.23 -3.40
C ARG A 147 -3.91 14.11 -2.78
N THR A 148 -4.32 12.87 -3.02
CA THR A 148 -3.71 11.67 -2.44
C THR A 148 -2.90 10.92 -3.50
N PRO A 149 -1.64 10.55 -3.21
CA PRO A 149 -0.85 9.68 -4.07
C PRO A 149 -1.43 8.26 -4.17
N SER A 150 -1.10 7.55 -5.25
CA SER A 150 -1.54 6.16 -5.45
C SER A 150 -0.66 5.20 -4.66
N PHE A 151 -1.08 4.83 -3.45
CA PHE A 151 -0.36 3.89 -2.58
C PHE A 151 -0.69 2.42 -2.81
N LYS A 152 -1.74 2.12 -3.57
CA LYS A 152 -2.34 0.78 -3.63
C LYS A 152 -2.35 0.15 -5.01
N SER A 153 -1.80 0.81 -6.00
CA SER A 153 -1.74 0.29 -7.36
C SER A 153 -0.55 0.89 -8.11
N ILE A 154 0.65 0.55 -7.65
CA ILE A 154 1.91 1.08 -8.18
C ILE A 154 2.52 0.03 -9.11
N ASP A 155 2.84 0.40 -10.34
CA ASP A 155 3.58 -0.49 -11.24
C ASP A 155 5.03 -0.61 -10.78
N VAL A 156 5.47 -1.85 -10.56
CA VAL A 156 6.84 -2.17 -10.16
C VAL A 156 7.39 -3.33 -10.96
N LYS A 157 8.70 -3.34 -11.16
CA LYS A 157 9.47 -4.43 -11.75
C LYS A 157 10.27 -5.13 -10.68
N ILE A 158 10.30 -6.45 -10.74
CA ILE A 158 11.04 -7.30 -9.82
C ILE A 158 12.14 -8.00 -10.59
N THR A 159 13.34 -7.91 -10.06
CA THR A 159 14.52 -8.59 -10.64
C THR A 159 15.25 -9.35 -9.55
N LYS A 160 15.77 -10.52 -9.88
CA LYS A 160 16.71 -11.22 -9.01
C LYS A 160 17.88 -10.30 -8.69
N LYS A 161 18.34 -10.35 -7.46
CA LYS A 161 19.61 -9.74 -7.13
C LYS A 161 20.71 -10.56 -7.82
N ASN A 162 21.28 -10.04 -8.92
CA ASN A 162 22.48 -10.64 -9.48
C ASN A 162 23.54 -10.64 -8.38
N MET A 163 24.00 -11.80 -7.98
CA MET A 163 25.25 -11.89 -7.25
C MET A 163 26.30 -11.25 -8.15
N LEU A 164 26.75 -10.06 -7.76
CA LEU A 164 27.90 -9.43 -8.40
C LEU A 164 29.03 -10.47 -8.32
N VAL A 165 29.42 -11.01 -9.46
CA VAL A 165 30.68 -11.75 -9.58
C VAL A 165 31.74 -10.76 -9.05
N PRO A 166 32.53 -11.13 -8.00
CA PRO A 166 33.60 -10.26 -7.55
C PRO A 166 34.50 -10.00 -8.77
N GLN A 167 34.60 -8.74 -9.17
CA GLN A 167 35.66 -8.36 -10.10
C GLN A 167 36.96 -8.60 -9.33
N LEU A 168 37.63 -9.69 -9.65
CA LEU A 168 39.00 -9.92 -9.28
C LEU A 168 39.84 -8.82 -9.95
N GLY A 169 40.16 -7.78 -9.16
CA GLY A 169 41.15 -6.78 -9.49
C GLY A 169 42.55 -7.29 -9.18
#